data_bfaf08c0aaaa9ba05a14ec5883d16c1d
#
_entry.id   bfaf08c0aaaa9ba05a14ec5883d16c1d
#
_cell.length_a   1.000
_cell.length_b   1.000
_cell.length_c   1.000
_cell.angle_alpha   90.00
_cell.angle_beta   90.00
_cell.angle_gamma   90.00
#
_symmetry.space_group_name_H-M   'P 1'
#
loop_
_entity.id
_entity.type
_entity.pdbx_description
1 polymer ?
#
loop_
_entity_poly.entity_id
_entity_poly.type
_entity_poly.pdbx_seq_one_letter_code
_entity_poly.pdbx_strand_id
1 'polypeptide(L)' 'MARSLVLKPDKEFIVLRRARKSYVCHECGQVIPAGVLYVEDNINYLVKSRYGTVWKKWYKNKVCLLCWRGPLPKL' A
#
# COMPACT_ATOMS: atom_id res chain seq x y z
N MET A 1 10.83 -19.40 -17.36
CA MET A 1 11.10 -18.53 -16.21
C MET A 1 10.18 -18.89 -15.05
N ALA A 2 10.77 -18.96 -13.88
CA ALA A 2 9.98 -19.16 -12.67
C ALA A 2 9.27 -17.85 -12.31
N ARG A 3 7.96 -17.86 -12.30
CA ARG A 3 7.18 -16.71 -11.89
C ARG A 3 6.35 -17.07 -10.67
N SER A 4 6.32 -16.16 -9.73
CA SER A 4 5.43 -16.27 -8.59
C SER A 4 4.03 -15.85 -9.03
N LEU A 5 3.03 -16.58 -8.58
CA LEU A 5 1.65 -16.23 -8.83
C LEU A 5 1.10 -15.48 -7.62
N VAL A 6 0.54 -14.30 -7.86
CA VAL A 6 -0.20 -13.57 -6.84
C VAL A 6 -1.61 -14.11 -6.85
N LEU A 7 -2.01 -14.77 -5.77
CA LEU A 7 -3.30 -15.44 -5.71
C LEU A 7 -4.43 -14.45 -5.48
N LYS A 8 -4.36 -13.69 -4.41
CA LYS A 8 -5.36 -12.68 -4.06
C LYS A 8 -4.88 -11.90 -2.84
N PRO A 9 -5.45 -10.72 -2.58
CA PRO A 9 -5.18 -10.02 -1.33
C PRO A 9 -5.68 -10.85 -0.15
N ASP A 10 -4.80 -11.09 0.82
CA ASP A 10 -5.17 -11.78 2.06
C ASP A 10 -5.78 -10.79 3.06
N LYS A 11 -5.10 -9.66 3.25
CA LYS A 11 -5.53 -8.61 4.15
C LYS A 11 -5.18 -7.24 3.57
N GLU A 12 -6.01 -6.26 3.87
CA GLU A 12 -5.77 -4.88 3.53
C GLU A 12 -6.01 -4.01 4.76
N PHE A 13 -5.04 -3.17 5.08
CA PHE A 13 -5.14 -2.21 6.17
C PHE A 13 -4.97 -0.81 5.61
N ILE A 14 -5.97 0.03 5.83
CA ILE A 14 -5.95 1.42 5.39
C ILE A 14 -5.84 2.29 6.62
N VAL A 15 -4.78 3.07 6.71
CA VAL A 15 -4.52 3.92 7.86
C VAL A 15 -4.23 5.35 7.42
N LEU A 16 -4.63 6.30 8.24
CA LEU A 16 -4.31 7.71 8.07
C LEU A 16 -3.08 8.00 8.92
N ARG A 17 -2.05 8.56 8.28
CA ARG A 17 -0.78 8.86 8.96
C ARG A 17 -0.33 10.27 8.65
N ARG A 18 0.48 10.81 9.56
CA ARG A 18 1.19 12.08 9.32
C ARG A 18 2.59 11.76 8.82
N ALA A 19 2.96 12.34 7.69
CA ALA A 19 4.25 12.09 7.08
C ALA A 19 5.39 12.58 7.98
N ARG A 20 6.35 11.70 8.26
CA ARG A 20 7.55 12.07 9.02
C ARG A 20 8.62 12.67 8.12
N LYS A 21 8.56 12.38 6.85
CA LYS A 21 9.46 12.90 5.82
C LYS A 21 8.67 13.04 4.54
N SER A 22 9.28 13.54 3.49
CA SER A 22 8.61 13.65 2.19
C SER A 22 8.46 12.28 1.56
N TYR A 23 7.28 12.00 1.02
CA TYR A 23 6.97 10.79 0.26
C TYR A 23 6.41 11.19 -1.09
N VAL A 24 6.27 10.22 -1.98
CA VAL A 24 5.64 10.43 -3.29
C VAL A 24 4.31 9.70 -3.33
N CYS A 25 3.25 10.40 -3.75
CA CYS A 25 1.93 9.80 -3.91
C CYS A 25 1.97 8.72 -4.99
N HIS A 26 1.45 7.55 -4.67
CA HIS A 26 1.40 6.42 -5.59
C HIS A 26 0.50 6.69 -6.81
N GLU A 27 -0.54 7.49 -6.63
CA GLU A 27 -1.52 7.74 -7.70
C GLU A 27 -1.13 8.89 -8.62
N CYS A 28 -0.74 10.04 -8.07
CA CYS A 28 -0.48 11.23 -8.87
C CYS A 28 1.00 11.58 -9.03
N GLY A 29 1.87 10.94 -8.28
CA GLY A 29 3.30 11.20 -8.35
C GLY A 29 3.76 12.49 -7.67
N GLN A 30 2.85 13.24 -7.07
CA GLN A 30 3.21 14.46 -6.36
C GLN A 30 3.83 14.17 -5.00
N VAL A 31 4.63 15.12 -4.52
CA VAL A 31 5.27 14.98 -3.22
C VAL A 31 4.26 15.20 -2.10
N ILE A 32 4.30 14.31 -1.12
CA ILE A 32 3.58 14.47 0.15
C ILE A 32 4.59 15.03 1.13
N PRO A 33 4.50 16.34 1.47
CA PRO A 33 5.49 16.96 2.36
C PRO A 33 5.46 16.39 3.77
N ALA A 34 6.57 16.48 4.45
CA ALA A 34 6.63 16.11 5.87
C ALA A 34 5.61 16.93 6.67
N GLY A 35 4.93 16.32 7.62
CA GLY A 35 3.92 16.96 8.46
C GLY A 35 2.51 16.90 7.89
N VAL A 36 2.34 16.51 6.63
CA VAL A 36 1.03 16.44 5.99
C VAL A 36 0.42 15.05 6.21
N LEU A 37 -0.90 15.01 6.39
CA LEU A 37 -1.62 13.74 6.51
C LEU A 37 -1.73 13.08 5.14
N TYR A 38 -1.58 11.76 5.12
CA TYR A 38 -1.76 10.95 3.93
C TYR A 38 -2.37 9.61 4.31
N VAL A 39 -2.85 8.88 3.30
CA VAL A 39 -3.41 7.54 3.50
C VAL A 39 -2.35 6.50 3.12
N GLU A 40 -2.12 5.54 3.99
CA GLU A 40 -1.26 4.40 3.70
C GLU A 40 -2.12 3.16 3.54
N ASP A 41 -2.02 2.55 2.37
CA ASP A 41 -2.73 1.32 2.05
C ASP A 41 -1.74 0.17 2.12
N ASN A 42 -1.91 -0.69 3.11
CA ASN A 42 -1.05 -1.86 3.33
C ASN A 42 -1.80 -3.10 2.86
N ILE A 43 -1.30 -3.73 1.83
CA ILE A 43 -1.93 -4.91 1.25
C ILE A 43 -1.02 -6.11 1.41
N ASN A 44 -1.58 -7.18 1.97
CA ASN A 44 -0.88 -8.45 2.14
C ASN A 44 -1.42 -9.44 1.11
N TYR A 45 -0.55 -9.88 0.21
CA TYR A 45 -0.89 -10.85 -0.82
C TYR A 45 -0.32 -12.22 -0.50
N LEU A 46 -1.08 -13.26 -0.82
CA LEU A 46 -0.56 -14.61 -0.87
C LEU A 46 0.10 -14.80 -2.23
N VAL A 47 1.33 -15.26 -2.21
CA VAL A 47 2.11 -15.50 -3.42
C VAL A 47 2.54 -16.96 -3.43
N LYS A 48 2.38 -17.63 -4.57
CA LYS A 48 2.74 -19.03 -4.74
C LYS A 48 3.86 -19.16 -5.78
N SER A 49 4.93 -19.86 -5.41
CA SER A 49 6.00 -20.16 -6.33
C SER A 49 5.62 -21.31 -7.26
N ARG A 50 6.41 -21.49 -8.33
CA ARG A 50 6.21 -22.64 -9.25
C ARG A 50 6.44 -23.98 -8.55
N TYR A 51 7.13 -23.98 -7.41
CA TYR A 51 7.39 -25.19 -6.64
C TYR A 51 6.35 -25.48 -5.56
N GLY A 52 5.29 -24.68 -5.52
CA GLY A 52 4.22 -24.87 -4.55
C GLY A 52 4.41 -24.18 -3.21
N THR A 53 5.53 -23.52 -3.00
CA THR A 53 5.76 -22.75 -1.78
C THR A 53 4.87 -21.52 -1.76
N VAL A 54 4.18 -21.29 -0.64
CA VAL A 54 3.29 -20.16 -0.48
C VAL A 54 3.87 -19.24 0.61
N TRP A 55 3.91 -17.94 0.33
CA TRP A 55 4.34 -16.95 1.31
C TRP A 55 3.51 -15.68 1.18
N LYS A 56 3.60 -14.82 2.20
CA LYS A 56 2.92 -13.53 2.22
C LYS A 56 3.87 -12.43 1.79
N LYS A 57 3.37 -11.51 0.97
CA LYS A 57 4.14 -10.36 0.52
C LYS A 57 3.34 -9.09 0.80
N TRP A 58 3.98 -8.13 1.46
CA TRP A 58 3.38 -6.86 1.83
C TRP A 58 3.73 -5.78 0.82
N TYR A 59 2.72 -5.00 0.47
CA TYR A 59 2.89 -3.80 -0.33
C TYR A 59 2.33 -2.63 0.46
N LYS A 60 3.05 -1.51 0.43
CA LYS A 60 2.63 -0.27 1.07
C LYS A 60 2.54 0.81 0.03
N ASN A 61 1.34 1.35 -0.17
CA ASN A 61 1.10 2.45 -1.10
C ASN A 61 0.74 3.68 -0.30
N LYS A 62 1.40 4.79 -0.57
CA LYS A 62 1.12 6.07 0.06
C LYS A 62 0.36 6.93 -0.92
N VAL A 63 -0.82 7.41 -0.50
CA VAL A 63 -1.73 8.17 -1.36
C VAL A 63 -2.04 9.49 -0.67
N CYS A 64 -1.91 10.60 -1.40
CA CYS A 64 -2.27 11.90 -0.85
C CYS A 64 -3.78 12.01 -0.69
N LEU A 65 -4.23 12.89 0.20
CA LEU A 65 -5.65 13.01 0.50
C LEU A 65 -6.48 13.42 -0.71
N LEU A 66 -5.89 14.15 -1.64
CA LEU A 66 -6.58 14.56 -2.87
C LEU A 66 -6.87 13.40 -3.81
N CYS A 67 -6.02 12.37 -3.79
CA CYS A 67 -6.19 11.20 -4.65
C CYS A 67 -6.99 10.09 -3.98
N TRP A 68 -7.07 10.11 -2.65
CA TRP A 68 -7.76 9.05 -1.93
C TRP A 68 -9.27 9.13 -2.18
N ARG A 69 -9.84 8.02 -2.59
CA ARG A 69 -11.27 7.88 -2.82
C ARG A 69 -11.87 6.98 -1.76
N GLY A 70 -13.03 7.36 -1.28
CA GLY A 70 -13.72 6.63 -0.25
C GLY A 70 -13.58 7.27 1.13
N PRO A 71 -14.12 6.63 2.19
CA PRO A 71 -14.08 7.20 3.54
C PRO A 71 -12.65 7.23 4.06
N LEU A 72 -12.31 8.32 4.76
CA LEU A 72 -11.02 8.44 5.41
C LEU A 72 -10.99 7.57 6.67
N PRO A 73 -9.93 6.80 6.88
CA PRO A 73 -9.77 6.05 8.11
C PRO A 73 -9.51 7.00 9.27
N LYS A 74 -9.80 6.55 10.48
CA LYS A 74 -9.52 7.33 11.68
C LYS A 74 -8.02 7.22 12.02
N LEU A 75 -7.52 8.28 12.59
CA LEU A 75 -6.15 8.29 13.11
C LEU A 75 -5.98 7.29 14.28
#